data_3e9662ea1b06291825b9f10927e8fc9e
#
_entry.id   3e9662ea1b06291825b9f10927e8fc9e
#
_cell.length_a   1.000
_cell.length_b   1.000
_cell.length_c   1.000
_cell.angle_alpha   90.00
_cell.angle_beta   90.00
_cell.angle_gamma   90.00
#
_symmetry.space_group_name_H-M   'P 1'
#
loop_
_entity.id
_entity.type
_entity.pdbx_description
1 polymer ?
#
loop_
_entity_poly.entity_id
_entity_poly.type
_entity_poly.pdbx_seq_one_letter_code
_entity_poly.pdbx_strand_id
1 'polypeptide(L)'
;LTVAISRRTSRAVASITTAIALAVPTLFAPATAASPLDELGRPNEQILTQMENLAENPATPERLQPILKRLVGFFRGDGEPGVDIPQNGPVFTQFGWPTIAGSCIDGKNNAVGTAAAVPGPAALPLPGVGRGEVNFVFTALGTGTVAQRQTTQMNVQWVNINNGRMGTTRLGYNGINPKGPATVNGAAKTGSGTVLAVVTGGVTTNNDNGPSNCNFLPTAAIIPVR
;
A
#
# COMPACT_ATOMS: atom_id res chain seq x y z
N LEU A 1 68.80 -39.13 -9.63
CA LEU A 1 70.03 -38.42 -9.25
C LEU A 1 69.75 -37.52 -8.07
N THR A 2 70.45 -37.81 -6.98
CA THR A 2 70.51 -37.23 -5.67
C THR A 2 71.31 -35.90 -5.64
N VAL A 3 70.99 -34.98 -4.74
CA VAL A 3 71.85 -34.10 -3.96
C VAL A 3 70.96 -33.14 -3.16
N ALA A 4 70.73 -33.22 -1.88
CA ALA A 4 71.54 -32.96 -0.70
C ALA A 4 71.59 -31.46 -0.30
N ILE A 5 70.91 -31.14 0.77
CA ILE A 5 71.21 -30.44 2.03
C ILE A 5 72.02 -29.14 1.95
N SER A 6 71.50 -28.04 2.52
CA SER A 6 72.26 -27.24 3.49
C SER A 6 71.32 -26.40 4.40
N ARG A 7 71.41 -26.68 5.68
CA ARG A 7 70.91 -25.86 6.79
C ARG A 7 71.85 -24.65 6.99
N ARG A 8 71.26 -23.48 7.17
CA ARG A 8 71.93 -22.42 7.95
C ARG A 8 70.91 -21.76 8.90
N THR A 9 71.17 -21.97 10.14
CA THR A 9 70.62 -21.27 11.30
C THR A 9 71.12 -19.84 11.36
N SER A 10 70.26 -18.88 11.53
CA SER A 10 70.62 -17.55 12.02
C SER A 10 69.61 -17.09 13.02
N ARG A 11 70.07 -16.90 14.23
CA ARG A 11 69.37 -16.28 15.34
C ARG A 11 69.11 -14.79 15.02
N ALA A 12 67.95 -14.31 15.22
CA ALA A 12 67.71 -12.89 15.30
C ALA A 12 66.69 -12.61 16.42
N VAL A 13 67.07 -11.75 17.23
CA VAL A 13 66.66 -11.05 18.42
C VAL A 13 65.21 -10.63 18.40
N ALA A 14 64.50 -10.96 19.49
CA ALA A 14 63.19 -10.50 19.80
C ALA A 14 63.23 -9.00 20.19
N SER A 15 62.47 -8.18 19.48
CA SER A 15 62.07 -6.85 19.94
C SER A 15 60.57 -6.86 20.20
N ILE A 16 60.21 -6.85 21.48
CA ILE A 16 58.82 -6.73 21.94
C ILE A 16 58.45 -5.26 21.85
N THR A 17 57.69 -4.87 20.86
CA THR A 17 56.97 -3.59 20.81
C THR A 17 55.53 -3.84 21.24
N THR A 18 55.20 -3.48 22.47
CA THR A 18 53.87 -3.49 23.03
C THR A 18 53.07 -2.36 22.41
N ALA A 19 52.27 -2.64 21.38
CA ALA A 19 51.29 -1.72 20.85
C ALA A 19 50.01 -1.86 21.68
N ILE A 20 49.74 -0.88 22.54
CA ILE A 20 48.46 -0.73 23.23
C ILE A 20 47.45 -0.27 22.19
N ALA A 21 46.66 -1.18 21.65
CA ALA A 21 45.49 -0.86 20.84
C ALA A 21 44.35 -0.41 21.76
N LEU A 22 44.13 0.89 21.84
CA LEU A 22 42.88 1.46 22.38
C LEU A 22 41.72 1.05 21.46
N ALA A 23 41.05 -0.05 21.79
CA ALA A 23 39.79 -0.40 21.18
C ALA A 23 38.70 0.61 21.65
N VAL A 24 38.42 1.58 20.82
CA VAL A 24 37.22 2.41 20.98
C VAL A 24 36.03 1.54 20.54
N PRO A 25 35.07 1.20 21.44
CA PRO A 25 33.84 0.57 21.00
C PRO A 25 33.03 1.60 20.24
N THR A 26 33.06 1.55 18.92
CA THR A 26 32.07 2.22 18.10
C THR A 26 30.73 1.54 18.35
N LEU A 27 29.93 2.13 19.23
CA LEU A 27 28.52 1.81 19.38
C LEU A 27 27.82 2.21 18.06
N PHE A 28 27.83 1.33 17.09
CA PHE A 28 26.86 1.36 16.01
C PHE A 28 25.49 0.99 16.63
N ALA A 29 24.78 1.97 17.15
CA ALA A 29 23.35 1.81 17.36
C ALA A 29 22.75 1.53 15.97
N PRO A 30 22.03 0.42 15.76
CA PRO A 30 21.28 0.24 14.53
C PRO A 30 20.33 1.43 14.43
N ALA A 31 20.45 2.22 13.37
CA ALA A 31 19.44 3.19 13.04
C ALA A 31 18.14 2.41 12.84
N THR A 32 17.23 2.46 13.79
CA THR A 32 15.88 1.94 13.63
C THR A 32 15.27 2.77 12.51
N ALA A 33 15.26 2.21 11.30
CA ALA A 33 14.55 2.81 10.19
C ALA A 33 13.10 2.95 10.67
N ALA A 34 12.62 4.19 10.79
CA ALA A 34 11.23 4.45 11.13
C ALA A 34 10.35 3.68 10.13
N SER A 35 9.34 2.98 10.64
CA SER A 35 8.41 2.27 9.75
C SER A 35 7.86 3.27 8.72
N PRO A 36 7.85 2.91 7.43
CA PRO A 36 7.25 3.76 6.39
C PRO A 36 5.73 3.93 6.58
N LEU A 37 5.14 3.10 7.44
CA LEU A 37 3.72 3.12 7.77
C LEU A 37 3.51 3.54 9.23
N ASP A 38 2.40 4.23 9.49
CA ASP A 38 1.92 4.57 10.83
C ASP A 38 1.29 3.32 11.51
N GLU A 39 0.82 3.49 12.76
CA GLU A 39 0.20 2.42 13.54
C GLU A 39 -1.11 1.88 12.92
N LEU A 40 -1.73 2.65 12.02
CA LEU A 40 -2.94 2.28 11.29
C LEU A 40 -2.65 1.67 9.91
N GLY A 41 -1.35 1.49 9.55
CA GLY A 41 -0.94 0.95 8.26
C GLY A 41 -1.02 1.96 7.11
N ARG A 42 -1.09 3.26 7.38
CA ARG A 42 -1.06 4.34 6.39
C ARG A 42 0.37 4.83 6.18
N PRO A 43 0.71 5.42 5.02
CA PRO A 43 1.98 6.12 4.86
C PRO A 43 2.15 7.14 5.99
N ASN A 44 3.29 7.10 6.68
CA ASN A 44 3.58 8.07 7.72
C ASN A 44 3.83 9.46 7.11
N GLU A 45 3.81 10.52 7.94
CA GLU A 45 3.97 11.89 7.46
C GLU A 45 5.29 12.12 6.71
N GLN A 46 6.33 11.38 7.04
CA GLN A 46 7.62 11.46 6.35
C GLN A 46 7.50 10.98 4.89
N ILE A 47 6.76 9.90 4.65
CA ILE A 47 6.49 9.39 3.29
C ILE A 47 5.59 10.37 2.53
N LEU A 48 4.55 10.91 3.18
CA LEU A 48 3.66 11.89 2.55
C LEU A 48 4.42 13.15 2.12
N THR A 49 5.31 13.67 2.96
CA THR A 49 6.19 14.80 2.63
C THR A 49 7.15 14.48 1.48
N GLN A 50 7.70 13.26 1.43
CA GLN A 50 8.53 12.84 0.29
C GLN A 50 7.74 12.77 -1.02
N MET A 51 6.50 12.28 -0.97
CA MET A 51 5.61 12.25 -2.15
C MET A 51 5.24 13.66 -2.60
N GLU A 52 5.00 14.59 -1.68
CA GLU A 52 4.73 16.00 -1.97
C GLU A 52 5.93 16.68 -2.62
N ASN A 53 7.13 16.53 -2.05
CA ASN A 53 8.37 17.03 -2.62
C ASN A 53 8.62 16.47 -4.03
N LEU A 54 8.28 15.18 -4.25
CA LEU A 54 8.36 14.56 -5.56
C LEU A 54 7.34 15.18 -6.54
N ALA A 55 6.11 15.45 -6.06
CA ALA A 55 5.09 16.09 -6.86
C ALA A 55 5.45 17.52 -7.29
N GLU A 56 6.25 18.22 -6.49
CA GLU A 56 6.70 19.60 -6.75
C GLU A 56 8.02 19.67 -7.51
N ASN A 57 8.70 18.54 -7.66
CA ASN A 57 9.98 18.50 -8.35
C ASN A 57 9.79 18.74 -9.86
N PRO A 58 10.47 19.73 -10.46
CA PRO A 58 10.40 20.03 -11.90
C PRO A 58 10.81 18.84 -12.80
N ALA A 59 11.62 17.91 -12.27
CA ALA A 59 12.02 16.71 -13.00
C ALA A 59 10.91 15.63 -13.04
N THR A 60 9.87 15.76 -12.23
CA THR A 60 8.73 14.83 -12.23
C THR A 60 7.83 15.13 -13.43
N PRO A 61 7.52 14.11 -14.25
CA PRO A 61 6.63 14.30 -15.40
C PRO A 61 5.31 14.99 -14.99
N GLU A 62 4.90 16.03 -15.72
CA GLU A 62 3.70 16.83 -15.42
C GLU A 62 2.45 16.01 -15.16
N ARG A 63 2.30 14.88 -15.87
CA ARG A 63 1.18 13.94 -15.69
C ARG A 63 1.15 13.23 -14.33
N LEU A 64 2.30 13.11 -13.65
CA LEU A 64 2.41 12.43 -12.34
C LEU A 64 2.22 13.41 -11.17
N GLN A 65 2.52 14.67 -11.35
CA GLN A 65 2.42 15.69 -10.29
C GLN A 65 1.00 15.76 -9.69
N PRO A 66 -0.09 15.90 -10.48
CA PRO A 66 -1.44 15.95 -9.92
C PRO A 66 -1.87 14.62 -9.27
N ILE A 67 -1.34 13.50 -9.75
CA ILE A 67 -1.62 12.18 -9.17
C ILE A 67 -1.02 12.09 -7.78
N LEU A 68 0.26 12.46 -7.62
CA LEU A 68 0.96 12.45 -6.34
C LEU A 68 0.30 13.41 -5.34
N LYS A 69 -0.06 14.64 -5.76
CA LYS A 69 -0.77 15.61 -4.91
C LYS A 69 -2.12 15.07 -4.42
N ARG A 70 -2.90 14.42 -5.29
CA ARG A 70 -4.17 13.80 -4.90
C ARG A 70 -4.00 12.65 -3.91
N LEU A 71 -2.94 11.84 -4.06
CA LEU A 71 -2.63 10.78 -3.12
C LEU A 71 -2.24 11.34 -1.75
N VAL A 72 -1.40 12.36 -1.70
CA VAL A 72 -1.02 13.02 -0.44
C VAL A 72 -2.26 13.63 0.24
N GLY A 73 -3.08 14.40 -0.49
CA GLY A 73 -4.33 14.96 0.04
C GLY A 73 -5.29 13.89 0.55
N PHE A 74 -5.42 12.76 -0.17
CA PHE A 74 -6.24 11.63 0.28
C PHE A 74 -5.77 11.08 1.63
N PHE A 75 -4.45 10.84 1.80
CA PHE A 75 -3.91 10.28 3.04
C PHE A 75 -3.88 11.26 4.20
N ARG A 76 -3.74 12.57 3.96
CA ARG A 76 -3.84 13.61 4.97
C ARG A 76 -5.28 13.94 5.36
N GLY A 77 -6.25 13.55 4.54
CA GLY A 77 -7.66 13.96 4.71
C GLY A 77 -7.93 15.40 4.26
N ASP A 78 -6.99 16.03 3.56
CA ASP A 78 -7.10 17.42 3.06
C ASP A 78 -7.81 17.49 1.71
N GLY A 79 -8.18 16.34 1.15
CA GLY A 79 -8.77 16.22 -0.17
C GLY A 79 -10.24 16.57 -0.22
N GLU A 80 -10.72 16.83 -1.45
CA GLU A 80 -12.14 16.85 -1.78
C GLU A 80 -12.89 15.65 -1.20
N PRO A 81 -14.23 15.72 -1.00
CA PRO A 81 -14.96 14.85 -0.11
C PRO A 81 -14.66 13.36 -0.33
N GLY A 82 -13.69 12.89 0.39
CA GLY A 82 -13.42 11.50 0.69
C GLY A 82 -14.01 11.22 2.07
N VAL A 83 -14.10 9.96 2.44
CA VAL A 83 -14.43 9.62 3.82
C VAL A 83 -13.29 10.12 4.69
N ASP A 84 -13.55 11.08 5.59
CA ASP A 84 -12.64 11.42 6.68
C ASP A 84 -12.27 10.12 7.38
N ILE A 85 -10.99 9.74 7.34
CA ILE A 85 -10.50 8.58 8.09
C ILE A 85 -10.40 9.08 9.53
N PRO A 86 -11.28 8.65 10.46
CA PRO A 86 -11.22 9.09 11.83
C PRO A 86 -9.84 8.79 12.40
N GLN A 87 -9.26 9.68 13.20
CA GLN A 87 -7.98 9.45 13.87
C GLN A 87 -7.98 8.17 14.73
N ASN A 88 -9.17 7.74 15.18
CA ASN A 88 -9.43 6.48 15.87
C ASN A 88 -10.16 5.47 14.97
N GLY A 89 -9.96 5.53 13.67
CA GLY A 89 -10.57 4.61 12.71
C GLY A 89 -10.09 3.16 12.90
N PRO A 90 -10.79 2.20 12.29
CA PRO A 90 -10.37 0.80 12.35
C PRO A 90 -9.00 0.62 11.71
N VAL A 91 -8.22 -0.30 12.27
CA VAL A 91 -6.98 -0.75 11.62
C VAL A 91 -7.33 -1.27 10.23
N PHE A 92 -6.61 -0.82 9.22
CA PHE A 92 -6.79 -1.32 7.86
C PHE A 92 -5.44 -1.64 7.21
N THR A 93 -5.47 -2.54 6.23
CA THR A 93 -4.32 -2.88 5.41
C THR A 93 -4.50 -2.23 4.04
N GLN A 94 -3.57 -1.40 3.66
CA GLN A 94 -3.53 -0.83 2.32
C GLN A 94 -2.96 -1.85 1.33
N PHE A 95 -3.49 -1.86 0.12
CA PHE A 95 -2.91 -2.64 -0.97
C PHE A 95 -1.58 -2.02 -1.41
N GLY A 96 -0.65 -2.86 -1.83
CA GLY A 96 0.77 -2.55 -1.96
C GLY A 96 1.12 -1.40 -2.90
N TRP A 97 0.23 -1.08 -3.87
CA TRP A 97 0.43 0.05 -4.79
C TRP A 97 -0.90 0.61 -5.29
N PRO A 98 -0.96 1.94 -5.53
CA PRO A 98 -2.04 2.55 -6.29
C PRO A 98 -2.03 2.03 -7.73
N THR A 99 -3.21 1.89 -8.30
CA THR A 99 -3.37 1.40 -9.67
C THR A 99 -3.97 2.49 -10.58
N ILE A 100 -3.81 2.35 -11.88
CA ILE A 100 -4.20 3.38 -12.84
C ILE A 100 -5.19 2.78 -13.85
N ALA A 101 -6.26 3.55 -14.13
CA ALA A 101 -7.12 3.37 -15.28
C ALA A 101 -6.84 4.49 -16.28
N GLY A 102 -6.26 4.11 -17.43
CA GLY A 102 -5.87 5.08 -18.47
C GLY A 102 -7.07 5.65 -19.22
N SER A 103 -7.08 6.96 -19.43
CA SER A 103 -8.05 7.70 -20.29
C SER A 103 -9.52 7.36 -20.01
N CYS A 104 -9.86 6.97 -18.79
CA CYS A 104 -11.20 6.50 -18.46
C CYS A 104 -12.15 7.64 -18.06
N ILE A 105 -11.64 8.79 -17.65
CA ILE A 105 -12.45 9.95 -17.32
C ILE A 105 -12.65 10.75 -18.61
N ASP A 106 -13.88 10.74 -19.13
CA ASP A 106 -14.28 11.43 -20.36
C ASP A 106 -13.40 11.09 -21.58
N GLY A 107 -12.78 9.89 -21.59
CA GLY A 107 -11.90 9.45 -22.66
C GLY A 107 -10.54 10.16 -22.71
N LYS A 108 -10.20 11.00 -21.74
CA LYS A 108 -9.01 11.86 -21.75
C LYS A 108 -8.12 11.70 -20.52
N ASN A 109 -8.73 11.76 -19.32
CA ASN A 109 -8.00 11.77 -18.07
C ASN A 109 -7.89 10.38 -17.47
N ASN A 110 -6.79 10.15 -16.73
CA ASN A 110 -6.57 8.92 -15.99
C ASN A 110 -7.25 9.00 -14.63
N ALA A 111 -7.75 7.88 -14.12
CA ALA A 111 -8.14 7.71 -12.73
C ALA A 111 -7.06 6.94 -11.97
N VAL A 112 -6.90 7.24 -10.68
CA VAL A 112 -6.04 6.51 -9.77
C VAL A 112 -6.89 5.67 -8.83
N GLY A 113 -6.65 4.37 -8.78
CA GLY A 113 -7.33 3.45 -7.88
C GLY A 113 -6.51 3.21 -6.62
N THR A 114 -7.15 3.30 -5.46
CA THR A 114 -6.60 2.87 -4.18
C THR A 114 -7.49 1.80 -3.58
N ALA A 115 -6.87 0.78 -3.00
CA ALA A 115 -7.59 -0.29 -2.34
C ALA A 115 -7.12 -0.44 -0.88
N ALA A 116 -8.06 -0.72 0.01
CA ALA A 116 -7.82 -1.00 1.40
C ALA A 116 -8.65 -2.21 1.86
N ALA A 117 -8.15 -2.91 2.85
CA ALA A 117 -8.84 -4.00 3.52
C ALA A 117 -9.00 -3.67 5.00
N VAL A 118 -10.21 -3.74 5.51
CA VAL A 118 -10.53 -3.56 6.92
C VAL A 118 -10.85 -4.92 7.52
N PRO A 119 -9.91 -5.53 8.28
CA PRO A 119 -10.20 -6.77 9.00
C PRO A 119 -11.08 -6.48 10.21
N GLY A 120 -12.07 -7.36 10.47
CA GLY A 120 -12.93 -7.26 11.63
C GLY A 120 -12.30 -7.86 12.92
N PRO A 121 -12.83 -7.51 14.11
CA PRO A 121 -14.04 -6.69 14.27
C PRO A 121 -13.78 -5.19 14.10
N ALA A 122 -14.62 -4.50 13.34
CA ALA A 122 -14.54 -3.07 13.10
C ALA A 122 -15.93 -2.45 12.93
N ALA A 123 -16.11 -1.21 13.42
CA ALA A 123 -17.38 -0.50 13.27
C ALA A 123 -17.58 0.09 11.86
N LEU A 124 -16.50 0.32 11.15
CA LEU A 124 -16.49 0.90 9.80
C LEU A 124 -15.79 -0.03 8.81
N PRO A 125 -16.13 0.02 7.51
CA PRO A 125 -17.26 0.76 6.92
C PRO A 125 -18.61 0.17 7.35
N LEU A 126 -19.64 1.01 7.36
CA LEU A 126 -21.00 0.57 7.75
C LEU A 126 -21.51 -0.56 6.83
N PRO A 127 -22.23 -1.56 7.38
CA PRO A 127 -22.74 -1.70 8.76
C PRO A 127 -21.73 -2.23 9.78
N GLY A 128 -20.46 -2.31 9.45
CA GLY A 128 -19.39 -2.86 10.26
C GLY A 128 -18.83 -4.17 9.68
N VAL A 129 -17.73 -4.65 10.27
CA VAL A 129 -17.02 -5.87 9.86
C VAL A 129 -16.93 -6.82 11.05
N GLY A 130 -17.46 -8.02 10.90
CA GLY A 130 -17.48 -9.03 11.94
C GLY A 130 -16.11 -9.69 12.16
N ARG A 131 -15.94 -10.39 13.29
CA ARG A 131 -14.74 -11.20 13.55
C ARG A 131 -14.56 -12.26 12.44
N GLY A 132 -13.33 -12.40 11.93
CA GLY A 132 -13.03 -13.33 10.85
C GLY A 132 -13.60 -12.89 9.49
N GLU A 133 -13.99 -11.65 9.37
CA GLU A 133 -14.39 -11.02 8.11
C GLU A 133 -13.38 -9.93 7.69
N VAL A 134 -13.36 -9.63 6.41
CA VAL A 134 -12.62 -8.51 5.83
C VAL A 134 -13.56 -7.73 4.93
N ASN A 135 -13.64 -6.41 5.11
CA ASN A 135 -14.28 -5.54 4.13
C ASN A 135 -13.21 -4.94 3.22
N PHE A 136 -13.32 -5.19 1.93
CA PHE A 136 -12.48 -4.60 0.91
C PHE A 136 -13.12 -3.33 0.39
N VAL A 137 -12.35 -2.26 0.32
CA VAL A 137 -12.80 -0.94 -0.17
C VAL A 137 -11.90 -0.54 -1.33
N PHE A 138 -12.49 -0.09 -2.42
CA PHE A 138 -11.78 0.45 -3.57
C PHE A 138 -12.32 1.82 -3.93
N THR A 139 -11.43 2.80 -4.08
CA THR A 139 -11.77 4.18 -4.47
C THR A 139 -11.08 4.56 -5.77
N ALA A 140 -11.85 5.03 -6.74
CA ALA A 140 -11.37 5.52 -8.03
C ALA A 140 -11.20 7.05 -7.97
N LEU A 141 -10.04 7.50 -7.53
CA LEU A 141 -9.71 8.93 -7.38
C LEU A 141 -9.70 9.64 -8.73
N GLY A 142 -10.24 10.86 -8.72
CA GLY A 142 -10.39 11.70 -9.91
C GLY A 142 -11.69 11.47 -10.68
N THR A 143 -12.49 10.46 -10.31
CA THR A 143 -13.79 10.20 -10.93
C THR A 143 -14.93 10.92 -10.19
N GLY A 144 -16.08 11.01 -10.82
CA GLY A 144 -17.33 11.39 -10.15
C GLY A 144 -17.91 10.23 -9.31
N THR A 145 -19.24 10.18 -9.20
CA THR A 145 -19.93 9.18 -8.38
C THR A 145 -19.99 7.80 -9.04
N VAL A 146 -20.32 6.78 -8.26
CA VAL A 146 -20.61 5.44 -8.80
C VAL A 146 -21.87 5.49 -9.66
N ALA A 147 -21.82 5.01 -10.91
CA ALA A 147 -23.00 4.94 -11.77
C ALA A 147 -23.97 3.86 -11.26
N GLN A 148 -25.28 4.14 -11.34
CA GLN A 148 -26.30 3.18 -10.91
C GLN A 148 -26.21 1.86 -11.70
N ARG A 149 -25.96 1.96 -13.00
CA ARG A 149 -25.75 0.80 -13.86
C ARG A 149 -24.27 0.55 -14.05
N GLN A 150 -23.77 -0.52 -13.46
CA GLN A 150 -22.41 -0.97 -13.65
C GLN A 150 -22.29 -1.84 -14.92
N THR A 151 -21.43 -1.47 -15.84
CA THR A 151 -21.11 -2.23 -17.07
C THR A 151 -19.74 -2.87 -17.00
N THR A 152 -18.96 -2.58 -15.97
CA THR A 152 -17.74 -3.30 -15.55
C THR A 152 -17.86 -3.69 -14.08
N GLN A 153 -16.95 -4.51 -13.58
CA GLN A 153 -17.05 -5.05 -12.23
C GLN A 153 -15.69 -5.10 -11.55
N MET A 154 -15.64 -4.58 -10.33
CA MET A 154 -14.48 -4.72 -9.44
C MET A 154 -14.64 -5.96 -8.57
N ASN A 155 -13.61 -6.81 -8.55
CA ASN A 155 -13.59 -8.04 -7.79
C ASN A 155 -12.31 -8.13 -6.95
N VAL A 156 -12.42 -8.78 -5.79
CA VAL A 156 -11.29 -9.17 -4.96
C VAL A 156 -11.24 -10.70 -4.92
N GLN A 157 -10.17 -11.26 -5.44
CA GLN A 157 -9.84 -12.68 -5.28
C GLN A 157 -8.99 -12.80 -4.02
N TRP A 158 -9.33 -13.73 -3.13
CA TRP A 158 -8.63 -13.88 -1.87
C TRP A 158 -8.45 -15.33 -1.47
N VAL A 159 -7.40 -15.60 -0.70
CA VAL A 159 -7.12 -16.88 -0.06
C VAL A 159 -6.57 -16.67 1.34
N ASN A 160 -7.12 -17.38 2.32
CA ASN A 160 -6.58 -17.43 3.67
C ASN A 160 -5.62 -18.63 3.75
N ILE A 161 -4.34 -18.36 3.89
CA ILE A 161 -3.28 -19.38 3.87
C ILE A 161 -3.20 -20.22 5.15
N ASN A 162 -3.86 -19.79 6.23
CA ASN A 162 -3.87 -20.55 7.49
C ASN A 162 -5.01 -21.56 7.57
N ASN A 163 -6.16 -21.30 6.93
CA ASN A 163 -7.33 -22.18 7.00
C ASN A 163 -7.78 -22.73 5.63
N GLY A 164 -7.08 -22.35 4.53
CA GLY A 164 -7.35 -22.81 3.17
C GLY A 164 -8.62 -22.23 2.53
N ARG A 165 -9.35 -21.35 3.19
CA ARG A 165 -10.55 -20.70 2.60
C ARG A 165 -10.13 -19.76 1.49
N MET A 166 -10.86 -19.78 0.40
CA MET A 166 -10.65 -18.90 -0.74
C MET A 166 -11.98 -18.46 -1.34
N GLY A 167 -11.95 -17.36 -2.07
CA GLY A 167 -13.16 -16.87 -2.73
C GLY A 167 -12.91 -15.65 -3.61
N THR A 168 -14.00 -15.22 -4.24
CA THR A 168 -14.08 -13.96 -4.98
C THR A 168 -15.18 -13.12 -4.39
N THR A 169 -14.86 -11.88 -4.02
CA THR A 169 -15.80 -10.91 -3.49
C THR A 169 -16.01 -9.80 -4.51
N ARG A 170 -17.24 -9.64 -4.96
CA ARG A 170 -17.63 -8.52 -5.80
C ARG A 170 -17.75 -7.26 -4.95
N LEU A 171 -17.11 -6.16 -5.38
CA LEU A 171 -17.30 -4.87 -4.77
C LEU A 171 -18.48 -4.14 -5.45
N GLY A 172 -19.32 -3.55 -4.61
CA GLY A 172 -20.51 -2.81 -5.04
C GLY A 172 -20.63 -1.49 -4.32
N TYR A 173 -21.58 -0.66 -4.77
CA TYR A 173 -21.87 0.60 -4.11
C TYR A 173 -22.83 0.36 -2.94
N ASN A 174 -22.39 0.70 -1.73
CA ASN A 174 -23.15 0.54 -0.48
C ASN A 174 -23.38 1.89 0.24
N GLY A 175 -23.43 2.99 -0.50
CA GLY A 175 -23.66 4.32 0.07
C GLY A 175 -22.39 5.02 0.59
N ILE A 176 -21.22 4.39 0.49
CA ILE A 176 -19.96 5.04 0.84
C ILE A 176 -19.66 6.12 -0.20
N ASN A 177 -19.30 7.31 0.28
CA ASN A 177 -18.84 8.42 -0.55
C ASN A 177 -19.87 8.83 -1.65
N PRO A 178 -21.09 9.23 -1.27
CA PRO A 178 -22.19 9.44 -2.20
C PRO A 178 -21.98 10.60 -3.17
N LYS A 179 -21.04 11.49 -2.88
CA LYS A 179 -20.68 12.64 -3.73
C LYS A 179 -19.45 12.38 -4.61
N GLY A 180 -18.86 11.19 -4.55
CA GLY A 180 -17.61 10.84 -5.23
C GLY A 180 -16.37 11.27 -4.44
N PRO A 181 -15.17 10.78 -4.83
CA PRO A 181 -14.91 9.89 -5.96
C PRO A 181 -15.55 8.51 -5.81
N ALA A 182 -15.76 7.82 -6.93
CA ALA A 182 -16.46 6.54 -6.96
C ALA A 182 -15.78 5.51 -6.02
N THR A 183 -16.52 5.07 -5.01
CA THR A 183 -16.05 4.13 -4.00
C THR A 183 -16.98 2.93 -3.93
N VAL A 184 -16.41 1.73 -4.01
CA VAL A 184 -17.12 0.45 -3.93
C VAL A 184 -16.50 -0.42 -2.86
N ASN A 185 -17.30 -1.24 -2.20
CA ASN A 185 -16.83 -2.14 -1.16
C ASN A 185 -17.55 -3.49 -1.16
N GLY A 186 -16.99 -4.45 -0.42
CA GLY A 186 -17.61 -5.75 -0.23
C GLY A 186 -16.93 -6.52 0.90
N ALA A 187 -17.75 -7.20 1.71
CA ALA A 187 -17.27 -8.01 2.83
C ALA A 187 -17.11 -9.48 2.43
N ALA A 188 -16.08 -10.13 3.00
CA ALA A 188 -15.78 -11.54 2.83
C ALA A 188 -15.59 -12.23 4.18
N LYS A 189 -16.16 -13.43 4.35
CA LYS A 189 -15.97 -14.30 5.52
C LYS A 189 -14.72 -15.15 5.32
N THR A 190 -13.56 -14.54 5.50
CA THR A 190 -12.27 -15.19 5.26
C THR A 190 -11.83 -16.14 6.37
N GLY A 191 -12.37 -15.98 7.57
CA GLY A 191 -11.86 -16.57 8.78
C GLY A 191 -10.60 -15.85 9.28
N SER A 192 -10.20 -16.12 10.54
CA SER A 192 -8.96 -15.58 11.13
C SER A 192 -7.74 -16.20 10.46
N GLY A 193 -6.63 -15.44 10.40
CA GLY A 193 -5.38 -15.84 9.77
C GLY A 193 -4.85 -14.79 8.80
N THR A 194 -3.91 -15.20 7.97
CA THR A 194 -3.30 -14.34 6.94
C THR A 194 -4.03 -14.53 5.61
N VAL A 195 -4.60 -13.46 5.09
CA VAL A 195 -5.31 -13.43 3.83
C VAL A 195 -4.46 -12.74 2.76
N LEU A 196 -4.23 -13.44 1.65
CA LEU A 196 -3.68 -12.84 0.44
C LEU A 196 -4.85 -12.40 -0.43
N ALA A 197 -4.83 -11.18 -0.94
CA ALA A 197 -5.91 -10.65 -1.76
C ALA A 197 -5.38 -9.90 -2.97
N VAL A 198 -6.08 -10.04 -4.10
CA VAL A 198 -5.80 -9.32 -5.35
C VAL A 198 -7.08 -8.63 -5.81
N VAL A 199 -7.02 -7.33 -6.04
CA VAL A 199 -8.11 -6.54 -6.63
C VAL A 199 -7.90 -6.45 -8.13
N THR A 200 -8.98 -6.70 -8.89
CA THR A 200 -8.98 -6.64 -10.36
C THR A 200 -10.32 -6.12 -10.88
N GLY A 201 -10.30 -5.53 -12.08
CA GLY A 201 -11.51 -5.09 -12.77
C GLY A 201 -11.71 -3.60 -12.79
N GLY A 202 -12.96 -3.15 -12.78
CA GLY A 202 -13.28 -1.74 -12.96
C GLY A 202 -14.57 -1.30 -12.30
N VAL A 203 -14.79 0.00 -12.35
CA VAL A 203 -16.00 0.68 -11.84
C VAL A 203 -16.55 1.56 -12.96
N THR A 204 -17.87 1.51 -13.17
CA THR A 204 -18.55 2.50 -14.00
C THR A 204 -18.87 3.73 -13.16
N THR A 205 -18.38 4.87 -13.59
CA THR A 205 -18.47 6.15 -12.85
C THR A 205 -19.28 7.16 -13.65
N ASN A 206 -19.99 8.06 -12.97
CA ASN A 206 -20.62 9.23 -13.59
C ASN A 206 -19.60 10.37 -13.58
N ASN A 207 -19.22 10.85 -14.75
CA ASN A 207 -18.36 12.02 -14.92
C ASN A 207 -19.13 13.12 -15.66
N ASP A 208 -18.52 14.27 -15.91
CA ASP A 208 -19.19 15.43 -16.50
C ASP A 208 -19.81 15.14 -17.88
N ASN A 209 -19.17 14.30 -18.69
CA ASN A 209 -19.65 13.90 -20.02
C ASN A 209 -20.46 12.60 -20.03
N GLY A 210 -20.85 12.08 -18.87
CA GLY A 210 -21.64 10.88 -18.71
C GLY A 210 -20.91 9.68 -18.11
N PRO A 211 -21.54 8.49 -18.14
CA PRO A 211 -20.94 7.30 -17.55
C PRO A 211 -19.71 6.83 -18.31
N SER A 212 -18.66 6.49 -17.58
CA SER A 212 -17.41 5.94 -18.11
C SER A 212 -16.94 4.70 -17.34
N ASN A 213 -16.33 3.75 -18.03
CA ASN A 213 -15.74 2.56 -17.42
C ASN A 213 -14.27 2.78 -17.12
N CYS A 214 -13.93 2.82 -15.84
CA CYS A 214 -12.54 2.86 -15.39
C CYS A 214 -12.08 1.46 -15.00
N ASN A 215 -11.26 0.84 -15.85
CA ASN A 215 -10.66 -0.47 -15.59
C ASN A 215 -9.23 -0.28 -15.08
N PHE A 216 -8.94 -0.87 -13.94
CA PHE A 216 -7.70 -0.67 -13.21
C PHE A 216 -6.76 -1.87 -13.34
N LEU A 217 -5.45 -1.61 -13.32
CA LEU A 217 -4.45 -2.66 -13.20
C LEU A 217 -4.59 -3.38 -11.84
N PRO A 218 -4.19 -4.65 -11.74
CA PRO A 218 -4.25 -5.38 -10.49
C PRO A 218 -3.38 -4.77 -9.39
N THR A 219 -3.86 -4.86 -8.13
CA THR A 219 -3.07 -4.59 -6.93
C THR A 219 -3.34 -5.66 -5.87
N ALA A 220 -2.38 -5.90 -4.98
CA ALA A 220 -2.44 -7.00 -4.02
C ALA A 220 -2.11 -6.55 -2.60
N ALA A 221 -2.59 -7.30 -1.61
CA ALA A 221 -2.30 -7.10 -0.20
C ALA A 221 -2.14 -8.41 0.57
N ILE A 222 -1.41 -8.33 1.69
CA ILE A 222 -1.34 -9.37 2.73
C ILE A 222 -2.03 -8.81 3.97
N ILE A 223 -3.09 -9.47 4.43
CA ILE A 223 -4.01 -8.92 5.43
C ILE A 223 -4.05 -9.85 6.63
N PRO A 224 -3.59 -9.42 7.83
CA PRO A 224 -3.79 -10.15 9.06
C PRO A 224 -5.22 -9.99 9.55
N VAL A 225 -5.95 -11.09 9.71
CA VAL A 225 -7.34 -11.14 10.19
C VAL A 225 -7.39 -11.82 11.55
N ARG A 226 -8.00 -11.17 12.54
CA ARG A 226 -8.11 -11.64 13.93
C ARG A 226 -9.43 -12.32 14.23
#